data_ca8349d7053a6a08da9018ec7e885c91
#
_entry.id   ca8349d7053a6a08da9018ec7e885c91
#
_cell.length_a   1.000
_cell.length_b   1.000
_cell.length_c   1.000
_cell.angle_alpha   90.00
_cell.angle_beta   90.00
_cell.angle_gamma   90.00
#
_symmetry.space_group_name_H-M   'P 1'
#
loop_
_entity.id
_entity.type
_entity.pdbx_description
1 polymer ?
#
loop_
_entity_poly.entity_id
_entity_poly.type
_entity_poly.pdbx_seq_one_letter_code
_entity_poly.pdbx_strand_id
1 'polypeptide(L)'
;MTASPITSASRAPTNRDENWKYANLRALSRISFDATTDAQATDSVTVELPAKTSACRLVVVDGRFSAALSDALPRTALLSIDTNPAETEGTSVDRHYLNLNRRGRRETLRLRVMQQQSVQIEILLVATRVGQPAIEVHVESGAELTLIERHIALGTATAATNLALDIQLAEHAKLHLARWQHYANPASYIETVNLTLGAASQCDLTQITSADRSDTAVSSRSTVFVTHAGEGAQLHWNSAVIADGQQQQHDAYVRIEHQARRVQTHQLFRGIATGRSKIGFNGHMLVGASAHGTHSGQSLKTLLAGSEAEANVRPQLEIYTDEVTATHGATVGKLDGDMLFYLLSRGIDPGTAESLLKWAFVSDVLTHLPSAELRHQIEASLVRQLPGAIAARESSTQETDR
;
A
#
# COMPACT_ATOMS: atom_id res chain seq x y z
N MET A 1 -12.30 -42.88 17.29
CA MET A 1 -12.18 -42.27 15.93
C MET A 1 -11.34 -41.01 16.08
N THR A 2 -10.08 -41.14 15.80
CA THR A 2 -9.09 -40.05 15.90
C THR A 2 -9.22 -39.19 14.66
N ALA A 3 -9.64 -37.93 14.83
CA ALA A 3 -9.64 -36.94 13.75
C ALA A 3 -8.18 -36.66 13.32
N SER A 4 -7.87 -37.01 12.09
CA SER A 4 -6.61 -36.64 11.46
C SER A 4 -6.53 -35.10 11.36
N PRO A 5 -5.40 -34.47 11.71
CA PRO A 5 -5.22 -33.07 11.47
C PRO A 5 -4.99 -32.85 9.96
N ILE A 6 -5.99 -32.34 9.26
CA ILE A 6 -5.82 -31.85 7.89
C ILE A 6 -5.23 -30.44 8.01
N THR A 7 -3.93 -30.35 8.18
CA THR A 7 -3.18 -29.12 7.94
C THR A 7 -2.60 -29.20 6.53
N SER A 8 -3.40 -28.92 5.51
CA SER A 8 -2.84 -28.60 4.21
C SER A 8 -2.32 -27.16 4.27
N ALA A 9 -1.06 -26.99 4.64
CA ALA A 9 -0.38 -25.70 4.48
C ALA A 9 -0.58 -25.23 3.03
N SER A 10 -0.90 -23.94 2.84
CA SER A 10 -1.03 -23.39 1.50
C SER A 10 0.31 -23.57 0.75
N ARG A 11 0.25 -24.14 -0.44
CA ARG A 11 1.46 -24.27 -1.27
C ARG A 11 2.01 -22.90 -1.66
N ALA A 12 3.30 -22.85 -1.95
CA ALA A 12 3.91 -21.65 -2.51
C ALA A 12 3.28 -21.28 -3.88
N PRO A 13 3.09 -20.00 -4.17
CA PRO A 13 2.56 -19.54 -5.45
C PRO A 13 3.54 -19.81 -6.60
N THR A 14 2.99 -19.97 -7.79
CA THR A 14 3.72 -20.13 -9.04
C THR A 14 3.18 -19.16 -10.09
N ASN A 15 3.91 -18.94 -11.18
CA ASN A 15 3.43 -18.12 -12.29
C ASN A 15 2.23 -18.73 -13.06
N ARG A 16 1.81 -19.97 -12.71
CA ARG A 16 0.58 -20.57 -13.21
C ARG A 16 -0.65 -20.16 -12.41
N ASP A 17 -0.45 -19.65 -11.21
CA ASP A 17 -1.52 -19.09 -10.39
C ASP A 17 -1.85 -17.71 -10.93
N GLU A 18 -3.10 -17.52 -11.32
CA GLU A 18 -3.54 -16.36 -12.07
C GLU A 18 -3.23 -15.03 -11.39
N ASN A 19 -3.43 -14.96 -10.06
CA ASN A 19 -3.17 -13.77 -9.26
C ASN A 19 -1.67 -13.53 -8.99
N TRP A 20 -0.79 -14.47 -9.38
CA TRP A 20 0.66 -14.41 -9.16
C TRP A 20 1.47 -14.37 -10.46
N LYS A 21 0.78 -14.36 -11.59
CA LYS A 21 1.40 -14.46 -12.92
C LYS A 21 2.48 -13.41 -13.18
N TYR A 22 2.31 -12.21 -12.65
CA TYR A 22 3.20 -11.06 -12.88
C TYR A 22 4.09 -10.74 -11.68
N ALA A 23 3.96 -11.47 -10.58
CA ALA A 23 4.78 -11.30 -9.40
C ALA A 23 6.22 -11.77 -9.64
N ASN A 24 7.19 -11.10 -9.01
CA ASN A 24 8.60 -11.50 -9.07
C ASN A 24 8.88 -12.69 -8.14
N LEU A 25 8.28 -13.84 -8.44
CA LEU A 25 8.43 -15.03 -7.61
C LEU A 25 9.90 -15.48 -7.48
N ARG A 26 10.74 -15.18 -8.47
CA ARG A 26 12.18 -15.50 -8.40
C ARG A 26 12.88 -14.69 -7.31
N ALA A 27 12.55 -13.43 -7.12
CA ALA A 27 13.10 -12.63 -6.03
C ALA A 27 12.52 -13.08 -4.69
N LEU A 28 11.22 -13.29 -4.62
CA LEU A 28 10.50 -13.64 -3.40
C LEU A 28 10.91 -15.03 -2.87
N SER A 29 11.14 -16.01 -3.73
CA SER A 29 11.55 -17.37 -3.33
C SER A 29 12.98 -17.46 -2.77
N ARG A 30 13.78 -16.42 -2.92
CA ARG A 30 15.15 -16.35 -2.34
C ARG A 30 15.15 -15.89 -0.88
N ILE A 31 14.00 -15.40 -0.38
CA ILE A 31 13.88 -14.89 0.97
C ILE A 31 13.44 -16.05 1.86
N SER A 32 14.22 -16.35 2.90
CA SER A 32 13.81 -17.29 3.94
C SER A 32 13.08 -16.52 5.03
N PHE A 33 11.77 -16.73 5.12
CA PHE A 33 10.94 -16.21 6.23
C PHE A 33 10.88 -17.18 7.42
N ASP A 34 11.37 -18.41 7.26
CA ASP A 34 11.40 -19.41 8.32
C ASP A 34 12.58 -19.21 9.31
N ALA A 35 13.56 -18.40 8.91
CA ALA A 35 14.70 -18.11 9.76
C ALA A 35 14.26 -17.16 10.90
N THR A 36 13.89 -17.73 12.01
CA THR A 36 13.91 -17.03 13.31
C THR A 36 15.35 -16.71 13.66
N THR A 37 15.93 -15.70 13.03
CA THR A 37 17.22 -15.19 13.47
C THR A 37 17.03 -14.68 14.89
N ASP A 38 17.67 -15.37 15.86
CA ASP A 38 17.81 -14.90 17.21
C ASP A 38 18.51 -13.54 17.18
N ALA A 39 17.70 -12.52 17.17
CA ALA A 39 18.19 -11.17 17.13
C ALA A 39 18.42 -10.71 18.56
N GLN A 40 19.67 -10.54 18.88
CA GLN A 40 20.07 -9.64 19.94
C GLN A 40 19.36 -8.29 19.74
N ALA A 41 18.92 -7.75 20.85
CA ALA A 41 18.15 -6.53 21.06
C ALA A 41 18.15 -5.50 19.91
N THR A 42 16.97 -5.19 19.42
CA THR A 42 16.64 -4.03 18.58
C THR A 42 17.00 -2.68 19.24
N ASP A 43 17.36 -2.68 20.52
CA ASP A 43 17.64 -1.48 21.32
C ASP A 43 18.97 -0.78 20.98
N SER A 44 19.82 -1.39 20.15
CA SER A 44 21.12 -0.83 19.74
C SER A 44 21.19 -0.30 18.31
N VAL A 45 20.09 -0.28 17.59
CA VAL A 45 20.06 0.29 16.24
C VAL A 45 20.01 1.81 16.35
N THR A 46 21.20 2.43 16.30
CA THR A 46 21.32 3.90 16.13
C THR A 46 20.91 4.23 14.70
N VAL A 47 19.62 4.40 14.49
CA VAL A 47 19.05 4.71 13.16
C VAL A 47 18.62 6.15 13.17
N GLU A 48 19.09 6.91 12.20
CA GLU A 48 18.53 8.22 11.91
C GLU A 48 17.15 8.02 11.26
N LEU A 49 16.10 8.20 12.07
CA LEU A 49 14.73 8.08 11.59
C LEU A 49 14.32 9.34 10.81
N PRO A 50 13.50 9.19 9.77
CA PRO A 50 12.99 10.35 9.04
C PRO A 50 12.15 11.25 9.93
N ALA A 51 12.00 12.52 9.56
CA ALA A 51 11.15 13.48 10.27
C ALA A 51 9.73 12.91 10.49
N LYS A 52 9.15 13.20 11.65
CA LYS A 52 7.78 12.76 11.99
C LYS A 52 6.76 13.46 11.09
N THR A 53 5.71 12.73 10.76
CA THR A 53 4.52 13.24 10.05
C THR A 53 3.30 13.33 10.94
N SER A 54 3.43 12.87 12.19
CA SER A 54 2.39 12.93 13.23
C SER A 54 3.02 13.23 14.59
N ALA A 55 2.23 13.79 15.49
CA ALA A 55 2.66 14.03 16.88
C ALA A 55 2.94 12.72 17.64
N CYS A 56 2.28 11.63 17.27
CA CYS A 56 2.45 10.31 17.86
C CYS A 56 2.98 9.35 16.80
N ARG A 57 4.18 8.81 17.03
CA ARG A 57 4.82 7.80 16.16
C ARG A 57 5.07 6.52 16.93
N LEU A 58 4.64 5.41 16.36
CA LEU A 58 5.01 4.06 16.78
C LEU A 58 6.04 3.50 15.80
N VAL A 59 7.08 2.84 16.31
CA VAL A 59 8.16 2.29 15.48
C VAL A 59 8.22 0.78 15.63
N VAL A 60 8.23 0.10 14.49
CA VAL A 60 8.38 -1.35 14.40
C VAL A 60 9.64 -1.65 13.59
N VAL A 61 10.62 -2.30 14.19
CA VAL A 61 11.91 -2.65 13.57
C VAL A 61 11.95 -4.15 13.32
N ASP A 62 12.11 -4.57 12.06
CA ASP A 62 12.18 -5.98 11.65
C ASP A 62 11.03 -6.85 12.22
N GLY A 63 9.84 -6.26 12.34
CA GLY A 63 8.65 -6.91 12.86
C GLY A 63 8.50 -6.89 14.40
N ARG A 64 9.29 -6.08 15.10
CA ARG A 64 9.19 -5.90 16.56
C ARG A 64 8.91 -4.44 16.92
N PHE A 65 7.99 -4.26 17.83
CA PHE A 65 7.72 -2.94 18.41
C PHE A 65 8.90 -2.44 19.22
N SER A 66 9.32 -1.21 18.98
CA SER A 66 10.39 -0.55 19.74
C SER A 66 9.80 0.54 20.64
N ALA A 67 9.68 0.28 21.92
CA ALA A 67 9.21 1.27 22.89
C ALA A 67 10.18 2.45 23.00
N ALA A 68 11.50 2.20 22.86
CA ALA A 68 12.52 3.24 22.94
C ALA A 68 12.47 4.27 21.80
N LEU A 69 11.98 3.86 20.62
CA LEU A 69 11.87 4.71 19.44
C LEU A 69 10.44 5.25 19.22
N SER A 70 9.48 4.82 20.05
CA SER A 70 8.06 5.16 19.93
C SER A 70 7.66 6.24 20.92
N ASP A 71 6.67 7.03 20.55
CA ASP A 71 6.00 7.97 21.44
C ASP A 71 4.93 7.27 22.29
N ALA A 72 4.57 7.88 23.41
CA ALA A 72 3.42 7.45 24.19
C ALA A 72 2.11 7.72 23.40
N LEU A 73 1.20 6.75 23.42
CA LEU A 73 -0.10 6.93 22.80
C LEU A 73 -0.97 7.94 23.57
N PRO A 74 -1.80 8.70 22.88
CA PRO A 74 -2.84 9.49 23.52
C PRO A 74 -3.89 8.57 24.19
N ARG A 75 -4.57 9.07 25.22
CA ARG A 75 -5.58 8.29 25.98
C ARG A 75 -6.79 7.83 25.14
N THR A 76 -6.94 8.36 23.93
CA THR A 76 -8.00 8.03 22.98
C THR A 76 -7.74 6.73 22.20
N ALA A 77 -6.55 6.17 22.34
CA ALA A 77 -6.16 4.92 21.70
C ALA A 77 -5.43 3.98 22.69
N LEU A 78 -5.59 2.70 22.46
CA LEU A 78 -4.94 1.65 23.25
C LEU A 78 -3.98 0.86 22.35
N LEU A 79 -2.81 0.57 22.88
CA LEU A 79 -1.81 -0.30 22.27
C LEU A 79 -1.63 -1.55 23.13
N SER A 80 -1.69 -2.70 22.52
CA SER A 80 -1.27 -3.96 23.15
C SER A 80 -0.36 -4.74 22.20
N ILE A 81 0.54 -5.51 22.78
CA ILE A 81 1.43 -6.39 22.03
C ILE A 81 1.11 -7.82 22.45
N ASP A 82 0.71 -8.61 21.46
CA ASP A 82 0.43 -10.03 21.65
C ASP A 82 1.61 -10.86 21.14
N THR A 83 2.22 -11.62 22.02
CA THR A 83 3.39 -12.47 21.73
C THR A 83 3.04 -13.92 21.42
N ASN A 84 1.76 -14.28 21.49
CA ASN A 84 1.32 -15.66 21.27
C ASN A 84 -0.01 -15.74 20.49
N PRO A 85 -0.07 -15.17 19.27
CA PRO A 85 -1.29 -15.18 18.49
C PRO A 85 -1.62 -16.61 18.00
N ALA A 86 -2.71 -17.16 18.49
CA ALA A 86 -3.27 -18.39 17.94
C ALA A 86 -4.10 -18.06 16.69
N GLU A 87 -3.68 -18.53 15.51
CA GLU A 87 -4.39 -18.26 14.27
C GLU A 87 -4.54 -19.48 13.38
N THR A 88 -5.68 -19.55 12.70
CA THR A 88 -5.95 -20.56 11.67
C THR A 88 -5.30 -20.17 10.35
N GLU A 89 -4.56 -21.07 9.75
CA GLU A 89 -3.98 -20.89 8.41
C GLU A 89 -5.07 -20.98 7.33
N GLY A 90 -5.01 -20.09 6.35
CA GLY A 90 -5.85 -20.16 5.16
C GLY A 90 -5.29 -21.16 4.14
N THR A 91 -6.15 -21.86 3.42
CA THR A 91 -5.75 -22.87 2.41
C THR A 91 -5.47 -22.26 1.03
N SER A 92 -5.94 -21.03 0.76
CA SER A 92 -5.72 -20.36 -0.52
C SER A 92 -4.25 -20.05 -0.76
N VAL A 93 -3.79 -20.21 -2.00
CA VAL A 93 -2.45 -19.81 -2.45
C VAL A 93 -2.19 -18.32 -2.25
N ASP A 94 -3.22 -17.47 -2.32
CA ASP A 94 -3.10 -16.04 -2.10
C ASP A 94 -2.84 -15.68 -0.61
N ARG A 95 -3.04 -16.65 0.30
CA ARG A 95 -2.73 -16.53 1.72
C ARG A 95 -1.36 -17.11 2.11
N HIS A 96 -0.57 -17.60 1.15
CA HIS A 96 0.71 -18.24 1.43
C HIS A 96 1.65 -17.38 2.28
N TYR A 97 1.89 -16.14 1.89
CA TYR A 97 2.79 -15.25 2.63
C TYR A 97 2.19 -14.77 3.96
N LEU A 98 0.87 -14.65 4.06
CA LEU A 98 0.20 -14.42 5.35
C LEU A 98 0.44 -15.60 6.31
N ASN A 99 0.34 -16.83 5.82
CA ASN A 99 0.61 -18.01 6.63
C ASN A 99 2.08 -18.11 7.05
N LEU A 100 3.02 -17.70 6.17
CA LEU A 100 4.43 -17.57 6.56
C LEU A 100 4.63 -16.51 7.65
N ASN A 101 3.98 -15.35 7.52
CA ASN A 101 4.01 -14.32 8.57
C ASN A 101 3.46 -14.85 9.88
N ARG A 102 2.30 -15.52 9.86
CA ARG A 102 1.66 -16.09 11.05
C ARG A 102 2.55 -17.09 11.79
N ARG A 103 3.31 -17.91 11.07
CA ARG A 103 4.25 -18.87 11.64
C ARG A 103 5.54 -18.23 12.16
N GLY A 104 6.01 -17.19 11.48
CA GLY A 104 7.33 -16.60 11.75
C GLY A 104 7.30 -15.32 12.57
N ARG A 105 6.16 -14.64 12.70
CA ARG A 105 6.06 -13.43 13.52
C ARG A 105 6.23 -13.73 15.00
N ARG A 106 6.83 -12.80 15.72
CA ARG A 106 7.07 -12.93 17.15
C ARG A 106 6.04 -12.20 17.99
N GLU A 107 5.43 -11.18 17.41
CA GLU A 107 4.43 -10.35 18.08
C GLU A 107 3.45 -9.74 17.07
N THR A 108 2.29 -9.37 17.57
CA THR A 108 1.28 -8.60 16.85
C THR A 108 1.04 -7.30 17.59
N LEU A 109 1.21 -6.18 16.89
CA LEU A 109 0.88 -4.85 17.38
C LEU A 109 -0.62 -4.61 17.20
N ARG A 110 -1.36 -4.47 18.30
CA ARG A 110 -2.80 -4.19 18.25
C ARG A 110 -3.08 -2.75 18.65
N LEU A 111 -3.58 -1.97 17.71
CA LEU A 111 -4.01 -0.60 17.90
C LEU A 111 -5.54 -0.53 17.93
N ARG A 112 -6.09 0.03 18.98
CA ARG A 112 -7.54 0.21 19.12
C ARG A 112 -7.85 1.68 19.37
N VAL A 113 -8.65 2.29 18.52
CA VAL A 113 -9.19 3.64 18.71
C VAL A 113 -10.57 3.53 19.34
N MET A 114 -10.72 4.17 20.49
CA MET A 114 -11.92 4.03 21.29
C MET A 114 -13.12 4.77 20.69
N GLN A 115 -14.30 4.29 21.02
CA GLN A 115 -15.57 4.79 20.51
C GLN A 115 -15.66 6.32 20.57
N GLN A 116 -16.12 6.95 19.46
CA GLN A 116 -16.33 8.39 19.32
C GLN A 116 -15.08 9.24 19.59
N GLN A 117 -13.88 8.66 19.50
CA GLN A 117 -12.63 9.39 19.63
C GLN A 117 -12.01 9.65 18.26
N SER A 118 -11.20 10.71 18.17
CA SER A 118 -10.40 11.02 16.98
C SER A 118 -8.92 11.03 17.35
N VAL A 119 -8.08 10.42 16.52
CA VAL A 119 -6.64 10.37 16.75
C VAL A 119 -5.88 10.28 15.43
N GLN A 120 -4.67 10.88 15.43
CA GLN A 120 -3.70 10.73 14.35
C GLN A 120 -2.45 10.02 14.87
N ILE A 121 -2.06 8.94 14.18
CA ILE A 121 -0.91 8.11 14.56
C ILE A 121 -0.08 7.83 13.31
N GLU A 122 1.24 7.86 13.45
CA GLU A 122 2.19 7.37 12.46
C GLU A 122 2.73 6.00 12.93
N ILE A 123 2.71 4.99 12.06
CA ILE A 123 3.43 3.73 12.24
C ILE A 123 4.59 3.70 11.25
N LEU A 124 5.82 3.70 11.76
CA LEU A 124 7.03 3.60 10.97
C LEU A 124 7.55 2.16 11.00
N LEU A 125 7.50 1.50 9.87
CA LEU A 125 8.06 0.17 9.65
C LEU A 125 9.48 0.28 9.12
N VAL A 126 10.44 -0.17 9.91
CA VAL A 126 11.87 -0.12 9.59
C VAL A 126 12.35 -1.53 9.31
N ALA A 127 12.86 -1.76 8.11
CA ALA A 127 13.49 -3.01 7.72
C ALA A 127 15.01 -2.84 7.64
N THR A 128 15.75 -3.58 8.47
CA THR A 128 17.22 -3.66 8.42
C THR A 128 17.69 -5.02 7.93
N ARG A 129 16.82 -6.02 7.97
CA ARG A 129 16.99 -7.41 7.56
C ARG A 129 15.64 -8.03 7.19
N VAL A 130 15.51 -9.35 7.28
CA VAL A 130 14.22 -10.04 7.10
C VAL A 130 13.36 -9.85 8.34
N GLY A 131 12.16 -9.27 8.17
CA GLY A 131 11.18 -9.01 9.21
C GLY A 131 9.77 -9.45 8.84
N GLN A 132 8.99 -9.82 9.84
CA GLN A 132 7.60 -10.25 9.69
C GLN A 132 6.68 -9.46 10.62
N PRO A 133 6.50 -8.14 10.37
CA PRO A 133 5.58 -7.33 11.16
C PRO A 133 4.13 -7.82 11.02
N ALA A 134 3.39 -7.74 12.12
CA ALA A 134 1.96 -7.97 12.15
C ALA A 134 1.26 -6.86 12.94
N ILE A 135 0.25 -6.25 12.31
CA ILE A 135 -0.46 -5.10 12.85
C ILE A 135 -1.96 -5.35 12.72
N GLU A 136 -2.67 -5.17 13.80
CA GLU A 136 -4.13 -5.18 13.86
C GLU A 136 -4.63 -3.80 14.29
N VAL A 137 -5.56 -3.24 13.53
CA VAL A 137 -6.14 -1.92 13.79
C VAL A 137 -7.65 -2.05 13.94
N HIS A 138 -8.14 -1.66 15.09
CA HIS A 138 -9.57 -1.60 15.39
C HIS A 138 -10.01 -0.16 15.58
N VAL A 139 -10.93 0.31 14.73
CA VAL A 139 -11.57 1.63 14.89
C VAL A 139 -13.00 1.40 15.34
N GLU A 140 -13.29 1.74 16.60
CA GLU A 140 -14.60 1.52 17.22
C GLU A 140 -15.68 2.42 16.62
N SER A 141 -16.94 2.15 16.98
CA SER A 141 -18.09 2.85 16.41
C SER A 141 -18.00 4.37 16.58
N GLY A 142 -18.17 5.08 15.46
CA GLY A 142 -18.11 6.54 15.41
C GLY A 142 -16.73 7.14 15.68
N ALA A 143 -15.69 6.32 15.82
CA ALA A 143 -14.32 6.80 15.97
C ALA A 143 -13.71 7.19 14.63
N GLU A 144 -12.69 8.06 14.69
CA GLU A 144 -11.94 8.52 13.51
C GLU A 144 -10.44 8.33 13.73
N LEU A 145 -9.81 7.63 12.82
CA LEU A 145 -8.36 7.40 12.81
C LEU A 145 -7.73 8.00 11.56
N THR A 146 -6.76 8.88 11.73
CA THR A 146 -5.78 9.18 10.67
C THR A 146 -4.55 8.34 10.94
N LEU A 147 -4.33 7.33 10.10
CA LEU A 147 -3.17 6.44 10.18
C LEU A 147 -2.20 6.72 9.05
N ILE A 148 -0.97 7.08 9.41
CA ILE A 148 0.13 7.25 8.46
C ILE A 148 1.07 6.06 8.63
N GLU A 149 1.10 5.16 7.65
CA GLU A 149 1.98 3.99 7.62
C GLU A 149 3.14 4.27 6.67
N ARG A 150 4.36 4.25 7.20
CA ARG A 150 5.59 4.48 6.42
C ARG A 150 6.48 3.26 6.46
N HIS A 151 7.01 2.89 5.30
CA HIS A 151 7.95 1.78 5.16
C HIS A 151 9.29 2.31 4.67
N ILE A 152 10.33 1.99 5.41
CA ILE A 152 11.72 2.32 5.05
C ILE A 152 12.62 1.10 5.18
N ALA A 153 13.58 0.97 4.26
CA ALA A 153 14.65 -0.01 4.35
C ALA A 153 15.97 0.70 4.64
N LEU A 154 16.67 0.27 5.68
CA LEU A 154 17.91 0.86 6.14
C LEU A 154 19.06 -0.13 6.06
N GLY A 155 20.28 0.39 5.98
CA GLY A 155 21.50 -0.42 5.89
C GLY A 155 21.90 -0.78 4.46
N THR A 156 22.99 -1.52 4.32
CA THR A 156 23.57 -1.91 3.02
C THR A 156 23.16 -3.30 2.54
N ALA A 157 22.59 -4.11 3.42
CA ALA A 157 22.08 -5.44 3.10
C ALA A 157 20.65 -5.34 2.50
N THR A 158 20.32 -6.31 1.65
CA THR A 158 18.95 -6.42 1.13
C THR A 158 17.99 -6.74 2.28
N ALA A 159 17.11 -5.80 2.59
CA ALA A 159 16.06 -5.98 3.57
C ALA A 159 14.85 -6.70 2.94
N ALA A 160 14.13 -7.46 3.76
CA ALA A 160 12.88 -8.08 3.32
C ALA A 160 11.80 -7.95 4.41
N THR A 161 10.62 -7.55 4.00
CA THR A 161 9.46 -7.42 4.89
C THR A 161 8.33 -8.29 4.38
N ASN A 162 7.72 -9.06 5.29
CA ASN A 162 6.46 -9.74 5.04
C ASN A 162 5.43 -9.23 6.05
N LEU A 163 4.67 -8.21 5.70
CA LEU A 163 3.69 -7.56 6.57
C LEU A 163 2.33 -8.30 6.52
N ALA A 164 1.77 -8.53 7.70
CA ALA A 164 0.34 -8.81 7.87
C ALA A 164 -0.34 -7.59 8.49
N LEU A 165 -1.33 -7.01 7.82
CA LEU A 165 -2.09 -5.86 8.28
C LEU A 165 -3.58 -6.19 8.25
N ASP A 166 -4.21 -6.21 9.41
CA ASP A 166 -5.66 -6.42 9.55
C ASP A 166 -6.31 -5.15 10.11
N ILE A 167 -7.27 -4.59 9.37
CA ILE A 167 -7.99 -3.37 9.74
C ILE A 167 -9.48 -3.65 9.82
N GLN A 168 -10.10 -3.29 10.92
CA GLN A 168 -11.53 -3.41 11.14
C GLN A 168 -12.14 -2.06 11.51
N LEU A 169 -13.08 -1.60 10.70
CA LEU A 169 -13.88 -0.42 10.97
C LEU A 169 -15.26 -0.86 11.46
N ALA A 170 -15.61 -0.44 12.67
CA ALA A 170 -16.95 -0.62 13.21
C ALA A 170 -17.96 0.31 12.55
N GLU A 171 -19.21 0.25 12.97
CA GLU A 171 -20.28 1.09 12.45
C GLU A 171 -19.97 2.59 12.62
N HIS A 172 -20.17 3.39 11.53
CA HIS A 172 -19.87 4.82 11.46
C HIS A 172 -18.41 5.21 11.73
N ALA A 173 -17.48 4.25 11.78
CA ALA A 173 -16.06 4.54 11.94
C ALA A 173 -15.48 5.17 10.68
N LYS A 174 -14.49 6.05 10.85
CA LYS A 174 -13.76 6.70 9.75
C LYS A 174 -12.27 6.40 9.83
N LEU A 175 -11.69 6.06 8.69
CA LEU A 175 -10.25 5.85 8.55
C LEU A 175 -9.70 6.67 7.38
N HIS A 176 -8.75 7.55 7.68
CA HIS A 176 -7.88 8.17 6.69
C HIS A 176 -6.52 7.47 6.74
N LEU A 177 -6.27 6.58 5.79
CA LEU A 177 -5.07 5.75 5.73
C LEU A 177 -4.13 6.26 4.63
N ALA A 178 -2.98 6.80 5.04
CA ALA A 178 -1.90 7.12 4.13
C ALA A 178 -0.78 6.09 4.26
N ARG A 179 -0.40 5.44 3.16
CA ARG A 179 0.65 4.43 3.10
C ARG A 179 1.77 4.92 2.19
N TRP A 180 2.96 5.07 2.72
CA TRP A 180 4.13 5.46 1.95
C TRP A 180 5.21 4.39 2.02
N GLN A 181 5.34 3.63 0.94
CA GLN A 181 6.38 2.63 0.74
C GLN A 181 7.53 3.28 -0.03
N HIS A 182 8.60 3.59 0.67
CA HIS A 182 9.75 4.28 0.10
C HIS A 182 11.05 3.50 0.32
N TYR A 183 11.75 3.21 -0.75
CA TYR A 183 12.92 2.35 -0.75
C TYR A 183 14.19 3.11 -1.17
N ALA A 184 14.99 3.52 -0.17
CA ALA A 184 16.30 4.11 -0.40
C ALA A 184 17.38 3.05 -0.71
N ASN A 185 17.16 1.81 -0.29
CA ASN A 185 18.08 0.68 -0.42
C ASN A 185 17.39 -0.52 -1.07
N PRO A 186 18.16 -1.50 -1.60
CA PRO A 186 17.58 -2.72 -2.15
C PRO A 186 16.67 -3.42 -1.14
N ALA A 187 15.45 -3.74 -1.55
CA ALA A 187 14.46 -4.32 -0.67
C ALA A 187 13.52 -5.29 -1.39
N SER A 188 13.02 -6.26 -0.62
CA SER A 188 11.87 -7.07 -1.02
C SER A 188 10.74 -6.81 -0.05
N TYR A 189 9.56 -6.52 -0.56
CA TYR A 189 8.41 -6.19 0.24
C TYR A 189 7.21 -7.04 -0.15
N ILE A 190 6.69 -7.76 0.82
CA ILE A 190 5.47 -8.55 0.65
C ILE A 190 4.50 -8.12 1.71
N GLU A 191 3.25 -8.02 1.36
CA GLU A 191 2.20 -7.75 2.32
C GLU A 191 0.94 -8.54 2.03
N THR A 192 0.21 -8.81 3.09
CA THR A 192 -1.20 -9.17 3.02
C THR A 192 -1.98 -8.22 3.90
N VAL A 193 -2.92 -7.50 3.28
CA VAL A 193 -3.79 -6.53 3.96
C VAL A 193 -5.21 -7.06 3.92
N ASN A 194 -5.87 -7.11 5.07
CA ASN A 194 -7.30 -7.33 5.16
C ASN A 194 -7.95 -6.06 5.72
N LEU A 195 -8.99 -5.57 5.04
CA LEU A 195 -9.77 -4.41 5.46
C LEU A 195 -11.25 -4.78 5.49
N THR A 196 -11.85 -4.70 6.66
CA THR A 196 -13.28 -4.96 6.84
C THR A 196 -14.00 -3.66 7.19
N LEU A 197 -15.02 -3.34 6.42
CA LEU A 197 -15.81 -2.12 6.53
C LEU A 197 -17.19 -2.43 7.11
N GLY A 198 -17.47 -1.94 8.32
CA GLY A 198 -18.76 -2.04 8.99
C GLY A 198 -19.82 -1.08 8.42
N ALA A 199 -21.00 -1.10 8.96
CA ALA A 199 -22.12 -0.30 8.47
C ALA A 199 -21.80 1.20 8.50
N ALA A 200 -22.08 1.91 7.41
CA ALA A 200 -21.86 3.36 7.25
C ALA A 200 -20.42 3.81 7.58
N SER A 201 -19.45 2.89 7.62
CA SER A 201 -18.04 3.24 7.80
C SER A 201 -17.46 3.84 6.53
N GLN A 202 -16.41 4.65 6.68
CA GLN A 202 -15.73 5.33 5.60
C GLN A 202 -14.22 5.07 5.67
N CYS A 203 -13.62 4.70 4.53
CA CYS A 203 -12.18 4.53 4.40
C CYS A 203 -11.67 5.32 3.20
N ASP A 204 -10.83 6.33 3.47
CA ASP A 204 -10.03 7.04 2.46
C ASP A 204 -8.60 6.53 2.55
N LEU A 205 -8.18 5.73 1.57
CA LEU A 205 -6.86 5.13 1.49
C LEU A 205 -6.06 5.80 0.37
N THR A 206 -4.89 6.34 0.71
CA THR A 206 -3.92 6.83 -0.28
C THR A 206 -2.61 6.09 -0.12
N GLN A 207 -2.14 5.43 -1.18
CA GLN A 207 -0.89 4.66 -1.17
C GLN A 207 0.07 5.17 -2.22
N ILE A 208 1.31 5.45 -1.81
CA ILE A 208 2.41 5.84 -2.69
C ILE A 208 3.54 4.83 -2.55
N THR A 209 4.01 4.29 -3.67
CA THR A 209 5.14 3.38 -3.74
C THR A 209 6.20 3.95 -4.65
N SER A 210 7.41 4.12 -4.14
CA SER A 210 8.54 4.71 -4.86
C SER A 210 9.88 4.19 -4.33
N ALA A 211 10.97 4.44 -5.07
CA ALA A 211 12.33 4.19 -4.61
C ALA A 211 13.19 5.43 -4.90
N ASP A 212 14.23 5.69 -4.09
CA ASP A 212 15.05 6.91 -4.21
C ASP A 212 15.84 6.99 -5.52
N ARG A 213 16.23 5.83 -6.06
CA ARG A 213 17.17 5.77 -7.18
C ARG A 213 16.72 4.73 -8.20
N SER A 214 17.03 5.01 -9.46
CA SER A 214 16.74 4.09 -10.58
C SER A 214 17.56 2.79 -10.55
N ASP A 215 18.69 2.76 -9.84
CA ASP A 215 19.52 1.58 -9.65
C ASP A 215 19.14 0.75 -8.41
N THR A 216 18.21 1.23 -7.58
CA THR A 216 17.73 0.49 -6.41
C THR A 216 16.90 -0.72 -6.83
N ALA A 217 17.35 -1.91 -6.46
CA ALA A 217 16.61 -3.15 -6.71
C ALA A 217 15.45 -3.29 -5.73
N VAL A 218 14.22 -3.24 -6.25
CA VAL A 218 13.00 -3.41 -5.43
C VAL A 218 12.10 -4.46 -6.05
N SER A 219 11.64 -5.37 -5.22
CA SER A 219 10.59 -6.31 -5.58
C SER A 219 9.46 -6.23 -4.56
N SER A 220 8.30 -5.76 -4.95
CA SER A 220 7.15 -5.71 -4.06
C SER A 220 5.97 -6.53 -4.55
N ARG A 221 5.25 -7.12 -3.60
CA ARG A 221 3.99 -7.79 -3.81
C ARG A 221 2.99 -7.38 -2.74
N SER A 222 1.90 -6.73 -3.15
CA SER A 222 0.75 -6.44 -2.30
C SER A 222 -0.39 -7.40 -2.61
N THR A 223 -0.94 -8.04 -1.58
CA THR A 223 -2.17 -8.85 -1.69
C THR A 223 -3.18 -8.25 -0.73
N VAL A 224 -4.25 -7.66 -1.27
CA VAL A 224 -5.21 -6.88 -0.48
C VAL A 224 -6.61 -7.46 -0.64
N PHE A 225 -7.25 -7.71 0.48
CA PHE A 225 -8.64 -8.14 0.57
C PHE A 225 -9.45 -7.07 1.30
N VAL A 226 -10.45 -6.54 0.63
CA VAL A 226 -11.41 -5.61 1.22
C VAL A 226 -12.78 -6.25 1.25
N THR A 227 -13.46 -6.16 2.37
CA THR A 227 -14.82 -6.65 2.54
C THR A 227 -15.74 -5.53 3.02
N HIS A 228 -16.70 -5.15 2.19
CA HIS A 228 -17.81 -4.31 2.60
C HIS A 228 -18.85 -5.19 3.30
N ALA A 229 -18.67 -5.37 4.61
CA ALA A 229 -19.51 -6.22 5.44
C ALA A 229 -20.78 -5.52 5.93
N GLY A 230 -20.77 -4.18 6.00
CA GLY A 230 -21.88 -3.37 6.50
C GLY A 230 -22.53 -2.49 5.43
N GLU A 231 -23.83 -2.28 5.57
CA GLU A 231 -24.62 -1.46 4.65
C GLU A 231 -24.13 0.00 4.63
N GLY A 232 -24.05 0.60 3.44
CA GLY A 232 -23.65 1.99 3.25
C GLY A 232 -22.16 2.26 3.48
N ALA A 233 -21.33 1.23 3.62
CA ALA A 233 -19.88 1.38 3.75
C ALA A 233 -19.26 1.99 2.49
N GLN A 234 -18.23 2.84 2.66
CA GLN A 234 -17.59 3.57 1.57
C GLN A 234 -16.07 3.35 1.57
N LEU A 235 -15.50 3.14 0.40
CA LEU A 235 -14.07 3.05 0.15
C LEU A 235 -13.66 3.99 -0.99
N HIS A 236 -12.74 4.90 -0.70
CA HIS A 236 -11.98 5.63 -1.70
C HIS A 236 -10.52 5.18 -1.61
N TRP A 237 -10.02 4.57 -2.66
CA TRP A 237 -8.64 4.09 -2.71
C TRP A 237 -7.89 4.74 -3.85
N ASN A 238 -6.96 5.61 -3.50
CA ASN A 238 -6.07 6.28 -4.44
C ASN A 238 -4.66 5.73 -4.30
N SER A 239 -4.04 5.30 -5.40
CA SER A 239 -2.69 4.74 -5.34
C SER A 239 -1.82 5.17 -6.51
N ALA A 240 -0.54 5.44 -6.22
CA ALA A 240 0.48 5.70 -7.23
C ALA A 240 1.69 4.80 -7.01
N VAL A 241 2.20 4.23 -8.11
CA VAL A 241 3.43 3.45 -8.15
C VAL A 241 4.38 4.10 -9.15
N ILE A 242 5.55 4.53 -8.68
CA ILE A 242 6.61 5.07 -9.52
C ILE A 242 7.75 4.05 -9.51
N ALA A 243 7.84 3.27 -10.59
CA ALA A 243 8.88 2.29 -10.83
C ALA A 243 9.86 2.86 -11.85
N ASP A 244 11.07 3.20 -11.39
CA ASP A 244 12.08 3.83 -12.23
C ASP A 244 13.36 2.98 -12.29
N GLY A 245 13.84 2.74 -13.51
CA GLY A 245 15.15 2.13 -13.75
C GLY A 245 15.11 0.65 -14.11
N GLN A 246 16.15 -0.10 -13.67
CA GLN A 246 16.48 -1.40 -14.25
C GLN A 246 15.98 -2.60 -13.44
N GLN A 247 15.72 -2.43 -12.15
CA GLN A 247 15.52 -3.56 -11.24
C GLN A 247 14.31 -3.38 -10.31
N GLN A 248 13.34 -2.56 -10.73
CA GLN A 248 12.13 -2.35 -9.92
C GLN A 248 10.96 -3.14 -10.51
N GLN A 249 10.35 -3.95 -9.67
CA GLN A 249 9.14 -4.69 -10.03
C GLN A 249 8.13 -4.61 -8.89
N HIS A 250 6.98 -4.03 -9.19
CA HIS A 250 5.87 -3.87 -8.25
C HIS A 250 4.65 -4.61 -8.78
N ASP A 251 4.06 -5.46 -7.95
CA ASP A 251 2.89 -6.24 -8.31
C ASP A 251 1.84 -6.17 -7.21
N ALA A 252 0.58 -5.99 -7.57
CA ALA A 252 -0.54 -5.92 -6.65
C ALA A 252 -1.70 -6.79 -7.11
N TYR A 253 -2.26 -7.55 -6.19
CA TYR A 253 -3.56 -8.19 -6.31
C TYR A 253 -4.50 -7.59 -5.28
N VAL A 254 -5.59 -7.03 -5.75
CA VAL A 254 -6.60 -6.37 -4.92
C VAL A 254 -7.94 -7.03 -5.17
N ARG A 255 -8.53 -7.61 -4.14
CA ARG A 255 -9.88 -8.16 -4.19
C ARG A 255 -10.80 -7.36 -3.27
N ILE A 256 -11.85 -6.78 -3.84
CA ILE A 256 -12.86 -6.01 -3.12
C ILE A 256 -14.19 -6.74 -3.23
N GLU A 257 -14.72 -7.17 -2.10
CA GLU A 257 -15.99 -7.89 -2.00
C GLU A 257 -17.08 -6.98 -1.42
N HIS A 258 -18.12 -6.75 -2.19
CA HIS A 258 -19.32 -6.06 -1.75
C HIS A 258 -20.33 -7.11 -1.28
N GLN A 259 -20.52 -7.22 0.04
CA GLN A 259 -21.41 -8.20 0.66
C GLN A 259 -22.69 -7.57 1.20
N ALA A 260 -22.69 -6.25 1.40
CA ALA A 260 -23.80 -5.49 1.96
C ALA A 260 -24.40 -4.52 0.93
N ARG A 261 -25.57 -3.98 1.23
CA ARG A 261 -26.33 -3.09 0.36
C ARG A 261 -25.77 -1.66 0.37
N ARG A 262 -25.99 -0.92 -0.74
CA ARG A 262 -25.70 0.53 -0.88
C ARG A 262 -24.26 0.90 -0.57
N VAL A 263 -23.32 0.00 -0.80
CA VAL A 263 -21.89 0.26 -0.59
C VAL A 263 -21.29 0.99 -1.78
N GLN A 264 -20.22 1.74 -1.53
CA GLN A 264 -19.55 2.53 -2.56
C GLN A 264 -18.07 2.22 -2.59
N THR A 265 -17.51 2.09 -3.80
CA THR A 265 -16.06 1.92 -4.02
C THR A 265 -15.59 2.77 -5.18
N HIS A 266 -14.59 3.60 -4.92
CA HIS A 266 -13.83 4.30 -5.94
C HIS A 266 -12.36 3.93 -5.84
N GLN A 267 -11.83 3.28 -6.88
CA GLN A 267 -10.43 2.90 -6.95
C GLN A 267 -9.73 3.63 -8.09
N LEU A 268 -8.72 4.41 -7.74
CA LEU A 268 -7.84 5.14 -8.64
C LEU A 268 -6.43 4.56 -8.53
N PHE A 269 -5.88 4.09 -9.64
CA PHE A 269 -4.50 3.64 -9.73
C PHE A 269 -3.75 4.42 -10.81
N ARG A 270 -2.56 4.89 -10.49
CA ARG A 270 -1.61 5.53 -11.39
C ARG A 270 -0.27 4.83 -11.31
N GLY A 271 0.19 4.26 -12.41
CA GLY A 271 1.51 3.63 -12.52
C GLY A 271 2.41 4.40 -13.47
N ILE A 272 3.67 4.62 -13.12
CA ILE A 272 4.71 5.08 -14.05
C ILE A 272 5.81 4.02 -14.06
N ALA A 273 6.09 3.44 -15.22
CA ALA A 273 7.17 2.51 -15.42
C ALA A 273 8.19 3.09 -16.41
N THR A 274 9.45 3.17 -16.01
CA THR A 274 10.54 3.64 -16.87
C THR A 274 11.65 2.58 -16.99
N GLY A 275 12.58 2.78 -17.92
CA GLY A 275 13.71 1.87 -18.10
C GLY A 275 13.28 0.43 -18.40
N ARG A 276 13.57 -0.49 -17.49
CA ARG A 276 13.20 -1.92 -17.52
C ARG A 276 12.29 -2.33 -16.36
N SER A 277 11.71 -1.36 -15.69
CA SER A 277 10.84 -1.62 -14.55
C SER A 277 9.52 -2.27 -14.97
N LYS A 278 8.89 -2.95 -14.02
CA LYS A 278 7.64 -3.69 -14.26
C LYS A 278 6.60 -3.35 -13.22
N ILE A 279 5.38 -3.11 -13.67
CA ILE A 279 4.21 -2.89 -12.83
C ILE A 279 3.13 -3.92 -13.17
N GLY A 280 2.69 -4.68 -12.17
CA GLY A 280 1.51 -5.54 -12.23
C GLY A 280 0.42 -4.99 -11.33
N PHE A 281 -0.81 -4.89 -11.83
CA PHE A 281 -1.99 -4.57 -11.02
C PHE A 281 -3.18 -5.42 -11.46
N ASN A 282 -3.62 -6.31 -10.60
CA ASN A 282 -4.80 -7.13 -10.78
C ASN A 282 -5.88 -6.69 -9.78
N GLY A 283 -6.89 -5.99 -10.25
CA GLY A 283 -8.00 -5.47 -9.45
C GLY A 283 -9.28 -6.26 -9.70
N HIS A 284 -9.72 -7.04 -8.70
CA HIS A 284 -10.89 -7.87 -8.77
C HIS A 284 -11.99 -7.31 -7.86
N MET A 285 -13.09 -6.85 -8.46
CA MET A 285 -14.29 -6.42 -7.74
C MET A 285 -15.37 -7.47 -7.87
N LEU A 286 -15.89 -7.92 -6.72
CA LEU A 286 -16.98 -8.88 -6.63
C LEU A 286 -18.18 -8.23 -5.96
N VAL A 287 -19.30 -8.16 -6.67
CA VAL A 287 -20.58 -7.67 -6.14
C VAL A 287 -21.47 -8.88 -5.86
N GLY A 288 -21.67 -9.18 -4.59
CA GLY A 288 -22.48 -10.32 -4.14
C GLY A 288 -23.97 -10.16 -4.43
N ALA A 289 -24.71 -11.25 -4.42
CA ALA A 289 -26.15 -11.27 -4.70
C ALA A 289 -26.99 -10.40 -3.73
N SER A 290 -26.51 -10.19 -2.51
CA SER A 290 -27.15 -9.33 -1.49
C SER A 290 -26.78 -7.85 -1.58
N ALA A 291 -25.80 -7.48 -2.43
CA ALA A 291 -25.22 -6.14 -2.45
C ALA A 291 -25.97 -5.18 -3.39
N HIS A 292 -27.31 -5.12 -3.25
CA HIS A 292 -28.17 -4.22 -4.03
C HIS A 292 -27.82 -2.75 -3.81
N GLY A 293 -27.90 -1.93 -4.86
CA GLY A 293 -27.62 -0.50 -4.78
C GLY A 293 -26.14 -0.16 -4.65
N THR A 294 -25.24 -1.09 -4.98
CA THR A 294 -23.79 -0.87 -5.00
C THR A 294 -23.38 0.08 -6.12
N HIS A 295 -22.49 1.02 -5.79
CA HIS A 295 -21.78 1.86 -6.74
C HIS A 295 -20.28 1.54 -6.71
N SER A 296 -19.73 1.08 -7.83
CA SER A 296 -18.34 0.63 -7.90
C SER A 296 -17.63 1.20 -9.14
N GLY A 297 -16.52 1.88 -8.94
CA GLY A 297 -15.71 2.45 -10.01
C GLY A 297 -14.23 2.09 -9.87
N GLN A 298 -13.60 1.65 -10.97
CA GLN A 298 -12.17 1.35 -11.02
C GLN A 298 -11.52 2.04 -12.22
N SER A 299 -10.53 2.90 -11.97
CA SER A 299 -9.75 3.60 -12.98
C SER A 299 -8.27 3.28 -12.83
N LEU A 300 -7.77 2.41 -13.71
CA LEU A 300 -6.39 1.92 -13.67
C LEU A 300 -5.62 2.48 -14.87
N LYS A 301 -4.68 3.41 -14.64
CA LYS A 301 -3.88 4.00 -15.71
C LYS A 301 -2.40 3.82 -15.45
N THR A 302 -1.66 3.38 -16.46
CA THR A 302 -0.20 3.24 -16.38
C THR A 302 0.46 3.91 -17.56
N LEU A 303 1.52 4.65 -17.26
CA LEU A 303 2.35 5.35 -18.21
C LEU A 303 3.66 4.58 -18.40
N LEU A 304 3.97 4.22 -19.64
CA LEU A 304 5.26 3.62 -20.01
C LEU A 304 6.17 4.70 -20.60
N ALA A 305 7.28 4.94 -19.93
CA ALA A 305 8.30 5.91 -20.33
C ALA A 305 9.67 5.22 -20.50
N GLY A 306 9.73 4.22 -21.35
CA GLY A 306 10.90 3.42 -21.68
C GLY A 306 10.54 2.29 -22.63
N SER A 307 11.47 1.90 -23.50
CA SER A 307 11.22 0.86 -24.51
C SER A 307 11.11 -0.55 -23.94
N GLU A 308 11.67 -0.79 -22.74
CA GLU A 308 11.69 -2.09 -22.07
C GLU A 308 10.84 -2.09 -20.80
N ALA A 309 10.14 -0.97 -20.50
CA ALA A 309 9.21 -0.90 -19.38
C ALA A 309 7.95 -1.73 -19.68
N GLU A 310 7.46 -2.44 -18.66
CA GLU A 310 6.29 -3.30 -18.78
C GLU A 310 5.21 -2.91 -17.77
N ALA A 311 3.94 -2.94 -18.21
CA ALA A 311 2.80 -2.81 -17.33
C ALA A 311 1.74 -3.86 -17.68
N ASN A 312 1.28 -4.57 -16.66
CA ASN A 312 0.24 -5.57 -16.76
C ASN A 312 -0.92 -5.18 -15.83
N VAL A 313 -1.92 -4.51 -16.39
CA VAL A 313 -3.07 -3.99 -15.64
C VAL A 313 -4.31 -4.76 -16.03
N ARG A 314 -4.95 -5.40 -15.05
CA ARG A 314 -6.06 -6.29 -15.28
C ARG A 314 -7.23 -5.99 -14.33
N PRO A 315 -8.22 -5.21 -14.76
CA PRO A 315 -9.47 -5.08 -14.02
C PRO A 315 -10.35 -6.30 -14.24
N GLN A 316 -10.97 -6.79 -13.16
CA GLN A 316 -11.93 -7.88 -13.20
C GLN A 316 -13.19 -7.46 -12.44
N LEU A 317 -14.35 -7.84 -12.95
CA LEU A 317 -15.63 -7.51 -12.35
C LEU A 317 -16.54 -8.73 -12.41
N GLU A 318 -16.96 -9.18 -11.22
CA GLU A 318 -17.95 -10.24 -11.04
C GLU A 318 -19.19 -9.66 -10.36
N ILE A 319 -20.35 -9.77 -10.98
CA ILE A 319 -21.60 -9.15 -10.50
C ILE A 319 -22.68 -10.22 -10.40
N TYR A 320 -23.29 -10.31 -9.24
CA TYR A 320 -24.35 -11.28 -8.92
C TYR A 320 -25.70 -10.62 -8.55
N THR A 321 -25.87 -9.31 -8.85
CA THR A 321 -27.12 -8.54 -8.66
C THR A 321 -27.35 -7.66 -9.88
N ASP A 322 -28.60 -7.35 -10.19
CA ASP A 322 -29.00 -6.43 -11.25
C ASP A 322 -29.12 -4.96 -10.80
N GLU A 323 -29.25 -4.74 -9.49
CA GLU A 323 -29.29 -3.39 -8.92
C GLU A 323 -27.86 -2.89 -8.58
N VAL A 324 -27.06 -2.57 -9.60
CA VAL A 324 -25.69 -2.11 -9.44
C VAL A 324 -25.32 -1.07 -10.49
N THR A 325 -24.50 -0.11 -10.10
CA THR A 325 -23.77 0.76 -11.03
C THR A 325 -22.30 0.45 -10.90
N ALA A 326 -21.71 -0.19 -11.91
CA ALA A 326 -20.32 -0.59 -11.89
C ALA A 326 -19.60 -0.17 -13.18
N THR A 327 -18.41 0.41 -13.01
CA THR A 327 -17.56 0.82 -14.12
C THR A 327 -16.13 0.38 -13.87
N HIS A 328 -15.44 -0.06 -14.90
CA HIS A 328 -13.99 -0.25 -14.83
C HIS A 328 -13.32 0.23 -16.11
N GLY A 329 -12.11 0.74 -15.99
CA GLY A 329 -11.29 1.12 -17.12
C GLY A 329 -9.82 0.90 -16.83
N ALA A 330 -9.09 0.36 -17.80
CA ALA A 330 -7.65 0.21 -17.74
C ALA A 330 -7.02 0.80 -19.00
N THR A 331 -5.93 1.53 -18.81
CA THR A 331 -5.14 2.10 -19.89
C THR A 331 -3.67 1.92 -19.61
N VAL A 332 -2.94 1.39 -20.58
CA VAL A 332 -1.48 1.36 -20.61
C VAL A 332 -1.07 2.18 -21.82
N GLY A 333 -0.43 3.31 -21.57
CA GLY A 333 -0.09 4.27 -22.61
C GLY A 333 1.31 4.85 -22.50
N LYS A 334 1.64 5.71 -23.44
CA LYS A 334 2.85 6.54 -23.42
C LYS A 334 2.47 7.96 -23.05
N LEU A 335 3.48 8.81 -22.84
CA LEU A 335 3.28 10.26 -22.72
C LEU A 335 2.51 10.80 -23.93
N ASP A 336 1.57 11.70 -23.66
CA ASP A 336 0.79 12.39 -24.68
C ASP A 336 1.73 13.22 -25.58
N GLY A 337 1.80 12.85 -26.85
CA GLY A 337 2.71 13.47 -27.82
C GLY A 337 2.35 14.92 -28.12
N ASP A 338 1.07 15.28 -28.11
CA ASP A 338 0.60 16.64 -28.38
C ASP A 338 0.93 17.55 -27.18
N MET A 339 0.72 17.06 -25.96
CA MET A 339 1.11 17.77 -24.74
C MET A 339 2.64 17.96 -24.66
N LEU A 340 3.40 16.91 -24.99
CA LEU A 340 4.86 17.00 -25.05
C LEU A 340 5.31 18.03 -26.08
N PHE A 341 4.78 17.97 -27.30
CA PHE A 341 5.07 18.93 -28.36
C PHE A 341 4.72 20.36 -27.94
N TYR A 342 3.58 20.56 -27.27
CA TYR A 342 3.19 21.88 -26.76
C TYR A 342 4.23 22.44 -25.78
N LEU A 343 4.69 21.64 -24.82
CA LEU A 343 5.72 22.07 -23.87
C LEU A 343 7.06 22.41 -24.55
N LEU A 344 7.49 21.57 -25.50
CA LEU A 344 8.69 21.80 -26.31
C LEU A 344 8.58 23.09 -27.14
N SER A 345 7.42 23.37 -27.73
CA SER A 345 7.18 24.59 -28.52
C SER A 345 7.23 25.87 -27.67
N ARG A 346 7.07 25.74 -26.34
CA ARG A 346 7.23 26.84 -25.36
C ARG A 346 8.66 26.98 -24.86
N GLY A 347 9.61 26.20 -25.39
CA GLY A 347 11.03 26.28 -25.04
C GLY A 347 11.42 25.49 -23.80
N ILE A 348 10.54 24.63 -23.29
CA ILE A 348 10.86 23.71 -22.19
C ILE A 348 11.71 22.57 -22.77
N ASP A 349 12.83 22.26 -22.13
CA ASP A 349 13.68 21.16 -22.59
C ASP A 349 12.98 19.80 -22.48
N PRO A 350 13.34 18.79 -23.31
CA PRO A 350 12.63 17.52 -23.37
C PRO A 350 12.57 16.79 -22.03
N GLY A 351 13.65 16.77 -21.24
CA GLY A 351 13.71 16.08 -19.96
C GLY A 351 12.76 16.70 -18.92
N THR A 352 12.75 18.02 -18.86
CA THR A 352 11.81 18.77 -17.99
C THR A 352 10.37 18.58 -18.45
N ALA A 353 10.09 18.64 -19.76
CA ALA A 353 8.76 18.46 -20.31
C ALA A 353 8.20 17.07 -19.98
N GLU A 354 8.98 16.00 -20.17
CA GLU A 354 8.59 14.66 -19.79
C GLU A 354 8.34 14.52 -18.28
N SER A 355 9.22 15.10 -17.45
CA SER A 355 9.08 15.07 -15.99
C SER A 355 7.83 15.80 -15.52
N LEU A 356 7.48 16.94 -16.13
CA LEU A 356 6.24 17.67 -15.85
C LEU A 356 5.02 16.84 -16.15
N LEU A 357 4.98 16.15 -17.29
CA LEU A 357 3.86 15.30 -17.67
C LEU A 357 3.75 14.09 -16.75
N LYS A 358 4.85 13.47 -16.36
CA LYS A 358 4.88 12.37 -15.38
C LYS A 358 4.38 12.84 -14.01
N TRP A 359 4.81 14.03 -13.59
CA TRP A 359 4.35 14.63 -12.33
C TRP A 359 2.85 14.90 -12.35
N ALA A 360 2.32 15.55 -13.40
CA ALA A 360 0.91 15.83 -13.55
C ALA A 360 0.07 14.55 -13.51
N PHE A 361 0.59 13.43 -14.03
CA PHE A 361 -0.09 12.15 -14.05
C PHE A 361 -0.28 11.53 -12.66
N VAL A 362 0.62 11.76 -11.71
CA VAL A 362 0.55 11.19 -10.34
C VAL A 362 0.12 12.20 -9.29
N SER A 363 0.22 13.50 -9.56
CA SER A 363 -0.07 14.56 -8.58
C SER A 363 -1.51 14.54 -8.08
N ASP A 364 -2.47 14.10 -8.90
CA ASP A 364 -3.87 13.90 -8.53
C ASP A 364 -4.00 12.98 -7.29
N VAL A 365 -3.23 11.88 -7.24
CA VAL A 365 -3.23 10.96 -6.12
C VAL A 365 -2.74 11.64 -4.83
N LEU A 366 -1.75 12.54 -4.93
CA LEU A 366 -1.17 13.22 -3.78
C LEU A 366 -2.15 14.21 -3.11
N THR A 367 -3.15 14.69 -3.84
CA THR A 367 -4.17 15.60 -3.28
C THR A 367 -5.03 14.94 -2.22
N HIS A 368 -5.10 13.61 -2.21
CA HIS A 368 -5.90 12.81 -1.27
C HIS A 368 -5.14 12.44 0.01
N LEU A 369 -3.88 12.88 0.18
CA LEU A 369 -3.13 12.62 1.40
C LEU A 369 -3.70 13.42 2.57
N PRO A 370 -3.89 12.81 3.76
CA PRO A 370 -4.54 13.45 4.91
C PRO A 370 -3.67 14.46 5.64
N SER A 371 -2.37 14.53 5.33
CA SER A 371 -1.40 15.38 6.02
C SER A 371 -0.59 16.19 5.02
N ALA A 372 -0.58 17.53 5.19
CA ALA A 372 0.24 18.43 4.37
C ALA A 372 1.75 18.16 4.56
N GLU A 373 2.18 17.83 5.79
CA GLU A 373 3.57 17.49 6.08
C GLU A 373 4.00 16.21 5.37
N LEU A 374 3.18 15.15 5.42
CA LEU A 374 3.43 13.91 4.69
C LEU A 374 3.49 14.16 3.18
N ARG A 375 2.54 14.92 2.66
CA ARG A 375 2.50 15.31 1.25
C ARG A 375 3.79 16.02 0.84
N HIS A 376 4.25 17.01 1.62
CA HIS A 376 5.49 17.72 1.37
C HIS A 376 6.71 16.79 1.32
N GLN A 377 6.81 15.85 2.27
CA GLN A 377 7.91 14.87 2.31
C GLN A 377 7.88 13.93 1.11
N ILE A 378 6.70 13.45 0.71
CA ILE A 378 6.53 12.61 -0.48
C ILE A 378 6.91 13.38 -1.75
N GLU A 379 6.40 14.61 -1.91
CA GLU A 379 6.72 15.48 -3.05
C GLU A 379 8.21 15.74 -3.15
N ALA A 380 8.87 16.06 -2.02
CA ALA A 380 10.32 16.27 -1.98
C ALA A 380 11.11 14.99 -2.35
N SER A 381 10.62 13.82 -2.01
CA SER A 381 11.20 12.55 -2.44
C SER A 381 11.01 12.32 -3.95
N LEU A 382 9.82 12.53 -4.46
CA LEU A 382 9.50 12.30 -5.88
C LEU A 382 10.20 13.28 -6.84
N VAL A 383 10.51 14.50 -6.39
CA VAL A 383 11.30 15.47 -7.17
C VAL A 383 12.66 14.90 -7.58
N ARG A 384 13.28 14.07 -6.77
CA ARG A 384 14.55 13.42 -7.12
C ARG A 384 14.42 12.43 -8.28
N GLN A 385 13.25 11.80 -8.43
CA GLN A 385 12.93 10.86 -9.52
C GLN A 385 12.32 11.59 -10.73
N LEU A 386 11.63 12.68 -10.49
CA LEU A 386 10.92 13.48 -11.48
C LEU A 386 11.38 14.96 -11.38
N PRO A 387 12.58 15.29 -11.83
CA PRO A 387 13.21 16.61 -11.59
C PRO A 387 12.41 17.80 -12.14
N GLY A 388 11.55 17.59 -13.15
CA GLY A 388 10.63 18.62 -13.65
C GLY A 388 9.51 19.02 -12.67
N ALA A 389 9.31 18.25 -11.60
CA ALA A 389 8.34 18.58 -10.55
C ALA A 389 8.68 19.89 -9.79
N ILE A 390 9.94 20.32 -9.77
CA ILE A 390 10.36 21.59 -9.16
C ILE A 390 9.72 22.76 -9.90
N ALA A 391 9.79 22.77 -11.22
CA ALA A 391 9.25 23.85 -12.06
C ALA A 391 7.73 24.01 -11.90
N ALA A 392 6.99 22.89 -11.77
CA ALA A 392 5.55 22.91 -11.53
C ALA A 392 5.19 23.51 -10.16
N ARG A 393 6.04 23.32 -9.16
CA ARG A 393 5.82 23.77 -7.79
C ARG A 393 6.06 25.27 -7.63
N GLU A 394 7.09 25.82 -8.26
CA GLU A 394 7.39 27.25 -8.25
C GLU A 394 6.31 28.07 -8.96
N SER A 395 5.70 27.52 -10.03
CA SER A 395 4.62 28.19 -10.74
C SER A 395 3.30 28.21 -9.94
N SER A 396 2.99 27.17 -9.16
CA SER A 396 1.75 27.12 -8.35
C SER A 396 1.79 28.03 -7.12
N THR A 397 2.98 28.30 -6.56
CA THR A 397 3.14 29.20 -5.41
C THR A 397 2.97 30.68 -5.81
N GLN A 398 3.27 31.02 -7.06
CA GLN A 398 3.09 32.37 -7.59
C GLN A 398 1.64 32.72 -7.96
N GLU A 399 0.77 31.73 -8.18
CA GLU A 399 -0.67 31.95 -8.43
C GLU A 399 -1.50 32.14 -7.16
N THR A 400 -1.03 31.63 -6.02
CA THR A 400 -1.72 31.79 -4.72
C THR A 400 -1.41 33.14 -4.03
N ASP A 401 -0.39 33.85 -4.48
CA ASP A 401 0.02 35.17 -3.94
C ASP A 401 -0.47 36.35 -4.83
N ARG A 402 -1.36 36.10 -5.76
CA ARG A 402 -2.07 37.09 -6.57
C ARG A 402 -3.58 37.02 -6.35
#